data_455a120ca6b7a40f9417caa499e0cedf
#
_entry.id   455a120ca6b7a40f9417caa499e0cedf
#
_cell.length_a   1.000
_cell.length_b   1.000
_cell.length_c   1.000
_cell.angle_alpha   90.00
_cell.angle_beta   90.00
_cell.angle_gamma   90.00
#
_symmetry.space_group_name_H-M   'P 1'
#
loop_
_entity.id
_entity.type
_entity.pdbx_description
1 polymer ?
#
loop_
_entity_poly.entity_id
_entity_poly.type
_entity_poly.pdbx_seq_one_letter_code
_entity_poly.pdbx_strand_id
1 'polypeptide(L)'
;SEAGLANVLVSNGMVNEEPLTELLGIVDAANIDLKGFTQGFYDTAGGDLSAVKRTIETLAADPTCHLEVTTLVIPGLNDDPDEIDAAAAWLASLDPAIPYHLTRFFPCHRMLDRPPTPVSALHALADVAHRHLSDVLLGNC
;
A
#
# COMPACT_ATOMS: atom_id res chain seq x y z
N SER A 1 0.96 -14.30 19.98
CA SER A 1 -0.29 -14.61 20.72
C SER A 1 -0.07 -15.69 21.75
N GLU A 2 -0.94 -15.81 22.76
CA GLU A 2 -0.89 -16.89 23.77
C GLU A 2 -0.99 -18.30 23.15
N ALA A 3 -1.62 -18.41 21.97
CA ALA A 3 -1.76 -19.66 21.22
C ALA A 3 -0.55 -20.00 20.32
N GLY A 4 0.50 -19.19 20.33
CA GLY A 4 1.67 -19.37 19.46
C GLY A 4 1.41 -19.06 17.97
N LEU A 5 0.30 -18.38 17.66
CA LEU A 5 -0.06 -17.95 16.29
C LEU A 5 0.49 -16.56 16.01
N ALA A 6 0.95 -16.34 14.78
CA ALA A 6 1.27 -15.00 14.29
C ALA A 6 -0.01 -14.21 13.99
N ASN A 7 -0.02 -12.92 14.38
CA ASN A 7 -1.10 -12.00 14.09
C ASN A 7 -0.76 -11.17 12.85
N VAL A 8 -1.57 -11.28 11.82
CA VAL A 8 -1.39 -10.54 10.57
C VAL A 8 -2.53 -9.54 10.40
N LEU A 9 -2.18 -8.28 10.25
CA LEU A 9 -3.12 -7.19 9.98
C LEU A 9 -3.18 -6.92 8.47
N VAL A 10 -4.39 -6.97 7.88
CA VAL A 10 -4.65 -6.46 6.53
C VAL A 10 -5.64 -5.31 6.65
N SER A 11 -5.24 -4.09 6.24
CA SER A 11 -6.00 -2.89 6.53
C SER A 11 -5.84 -1.83 5.44
N ASN A 12 -6.84 -0.93 5.33
CA ASN A 12 -6.74 0.29 4.53
C ASN A 12 -5.92 1.41 5.20
N GLY A 13 -5.35 1.16 6.37
CA GLY A 13 -4.50 2.10 7.08
C GLY A 13 -5.24 3.27 7.75
N MET A 14 -6.56 3.36 7.64
CA MET A 14 -7.38 4.41 8.26
C MET A 14 -7.61 4.10 9.74
N VAL A 15 -6.57 4.28 10.53
CA VAL A 15 -6.55 3.99 11.96
C VAL A 15 -6.20 5.26 12.75
N ASN A 16 -6.86 5.49 13.89
CA ASN A 16 -6.53 6.56 14.82
C ASN A 16 -5.26 6.20 15.63
N GLU A 17 -4.58 7.21 16.17
CA GLU A 17 -3.28 7.04 16.86
C GLU A 17 -3.36 6.12 18.08
N GLU A 18 -4.42 6.25 18.89
CA GLU A 18 -4.57 5.45 20.12
C GLU A 18 -4.73 3.95 19.81
N PRO A 19 -5.70 3.50 18.96
CA PRO A 19 -5.79 2.08 18.55
C PRO A 19 -4.53 1.60 17.81
N LEU A 20 -3.87 2.44 17.01
CA LEU A 20 -2.65 2.07 16.32
C LEU A 20 -1.54 1.74 17.31
N THR A 21 -1.40 2.55 18.37
CA THR A 21 -0.42 2.31 19.44
C THR A 21 -0.68 1.00 20.17
N GLU A 22 -1.96 0.64 20.39
CA GLU A 22 -2.34 -0.64 21.02
C GLU A 22 -1.98 -1.86 20.15
N LEU A 23 -1.90 -1.70 18.82
CA LEU A 23 -1.52 -2.77 17.89
C LEU A 23 -0.01 -3.06 17.87
N LEU A 24 0.83 -2.08 18.28
CA LEU A 24 2.28 -2.26 18.31
C LEU A 24 2.68 -3.36 19.30
N GLY A 25 3.58 -4.23 18.87
CA GLY A 25 4.01 -5.39 19.67
C GLY A 25 2.99 -6.53 19.76
N ILE A 26 1.79 -6.38 19.14
CA ILE A 26 0.77 -7.44 19.04
C ILE A 26 0.70 -7.99 17.61
N VAL A 27 0.92 -7.13 16.61
CA VAL A 27 0.88 -7.47 15.19
C VAL A 27 2.28 -7.91 14.75
N ASP A 28 2.41 -9.15 14.30
CA ASP A 28 3.67 -9.72 13.82
C ASP A 28 3.95 -9.35 12.35
N ALA A 29 2.88 -9.14 11.55
CA ALA A 29 2.99 -8.66 10.17
C ALA A 29 1.77 -7.81 9.79
N ALA A 30 1.98 -6.84 8.90
CA ALA A 30 0.91 -5.99 8.37
C ALA A 30 1.03 -5.84 6.85
N ASN A 31 -0.10 -5.86 6.16
CA ASN A 31 -0.22 -5.41 4.77
C ASN A 31 -1.20 -4.23 4.73
N ILE A 32 -0.70 -3.06 4.36
CA ILE A 32 -1.47 -1.82 4.36
C ILE A 32 -1.77 -1.38 2.93
N ASP A 33 -3.03 -1.14 2.63
CA ASP A 33 -3.46 -0.58 1.36
C ASP A 33 -3.11 0.91 1.27
N LEU A 34 -2.08 1.27 0.53
CA LEU A 34 -1.81 2.62 0.06
C LEU A 34 -2.52 2.80 -1.29
N LYS A 35 -3.79 3.25 -1.26
CA LYS A 35 -4.67 3.23 -2.43
C LYS A 35 -4.33 4.26 -3.50
N GLY A 36 -3.54 5.29 -3.16
CA GLY A 36 -3.03 6.34 -4.02
C GLY A 36 -2.05 7.21 -3.23
N PHE A 37 -1.35 8.13 -3.88
CA PHE A 37 -0.37 9.00 -3.22
C PHE A 37 -0.69 10.49 -3.34
N THR A 38 -1.95 10.80 -3.68
CA THR A 38 -2.48 12.16 -3.72
C THR A 38 -3.70 12.30 -2.81
N GLN A 39 -3.84 13.46 -2.15
CA GLN A 39 -5.03 13.74 -1.35
C GLN A 39 -6.29 13.77 -2.22
N GLY A 40 -6.19 14.27 -3.46
CA GLY A 40 -7.31 14.29 -4.40
C GLY A 40 -7.88 12.91 -4.73
N PHE A 41 -7.03 11.87 -4.80
CA PHE A 41 -7.50 10.48 -4.90
C PHE A 41 -8.26 10.06 -3.65
N TYR A 42 -7.72 10.36 -2.46
CA TYR A 42 -8.35 10.00 -1.19
C TYR A 42 -9.65 10.77 -0.93
N ASP A 43 -9.77 12.02 -1.37
CA ASP A 43 -11.03 12.78 -1.31
C ASP A 43 -12.15 12.07 -2.10
N THR A 44 -11.79 11.49 -3.25
CA THR A 44 -12.71 10.69 -4.08
C THR A 44 -12.99 9.31 -3.47
N ALA A 45 -11.99 8.67 -2.89
CA ALA A 45 -12.10 7.34 -2.28
C ALA A 45 -12.75 7.36 -0.88
N GLY A 46 -12.94 8.53 -0.29
CA GLY A 46 -13.52 8.70 1.06
C GLY A 46 -12.54 8.39 2.18
N GLY A 47 -11.28 8.82 2.04
CA GLY A 47 -10.22 8.59 3.03
C GLY A 47 -9.33 9.81 3.28
N ASP A 48 -8.25 9.58 4.03
CA ASP A 48 -7.25 10.58 4.37
C ASP A 48 -5.84 9.98 4.17
N LEU A 49 -5.10 10.51 3.20
CA LEU A 49 -3.74 10.09 2.89
C LEU A 49 -2.80 10.27 4.10
N SER A 50 -2.98 11.35 4.88
CA SER A 50 -2.11 11.61 6.02
C SER A 50 -2.29 10.57 7.13
N ALA A 51 -3.50 10.08 7.35
CA ALA A 51 -3.78 9.00 8.30
C ALA A 51 -3.14 7.68 7.86
N VAL A 52 -3.25 7.32 6.58
CA VAL A 52 -2.65 6.10 6.02
C VAL A 52 -1.11 6.17 6.09
N LYS A 53 -0.52 7.31 5.73
CA LYS A 53 0.94 7.52 5.83
C LYS A 53 1.42 7.38 7.27
N ARG A 54 0.75 7.99 8.24
CA ARG A 54 1.08 7.84 9.66
C ARG A 54 1.03 6.39 10.10
N THR A 55 0.03 5.63 9.68
CA THR A 55 -0.08 4.19 9.99
C THR A 55 1.12 3.41 9.44
N ILE A 56 1.48 3.64 8.19
CA ILE A 56 2.64 2.99 7.54
C ILE A 56 3.94 3.39 8.25
N GLU A 57 4.15 4.68 8.52
CA GLU A 57 5.33 5.20 9.24
C GLU A 57 5.47 4.56 10.63
N THR A 58 4.35 4.45 11.36
CA THR A 58 4.33 3.86 12.70
C THR A 58 4.68 2.37 12.69
N LEU A 59 4.11 1.60 11.73
CA LEU A 59 4.39 0.18 11.59
C LEU A 59 5.81 -0.07 11.05
N ALA A 60 6.31 0.77 10.14
CA ALA A 60 7.69 0.69 9.65
C ALA A 60 8.73 0.94 10.74
N ALA A 61 8.39 1.75 11.75
CA ALA A 61 9.26 2.02 12.89
C ALA A 61 9.25 0.92 13.95
N ASP A 62 8.30 -0.02 13.90
CA ASP A 62 8.23 -1.17 14.82
C ASP A 62 9.10 -2.33 14.31
N PRO A 63 10.26 -2.62 14.95
CA PRO A 63 11.16 -3.68 14.50
C PRO A 63 10.59 -5.09 14.67
N THR A 64 9.45 -5.24 15.34
CA THR A 64 8.79 -6.53 15.57
C THR A 64 7.71 -6.83 14.54
N CYS A 65 7.32 -5.85 13.70
CA CYS A 65 6.29 -5.98 12.68
C CYS A 65 6.91 -6.07 11.29
N HIS A 66 6.61 -7.14 10.53
CA HIS A 66 6.92 -7.20 9.11
C HIS A 66 5.87 -6.42 8.32
N LEU A 67 6.26 -5.28 7.75
CA LEU A 67 5.35 -4.42 6.98
C LEU A 67 5.47 -4.68 5.48
N GLU A 68 4.32 -4.85 4.82
CA GLU A 68 4.15 -4.81 3.37
C GLU A 68 3.14 -3.73 2.99
N VAL A 69 3.25 -3.16 1.80
CA VAL A 69 2.32 -2.13 1.31
C VAL A 69 1.75 -2.56 -0.04
N THR A 70 0.45 -2.33 -0.25
CA THR A 70 -0.25 -2.71 -1.48
C THR A 70 -0.96 -1.52 -2.11
N THR A 71 -0.79 -1.35 -3.44
CA THR A 71 -1.58 -0.44 -4.25
C THR A 71 -2.34 -1.22 -5.32
N LEU A 72 -3.68 -1.12 -5.30
CA LEU A 72 -4.52 -1.55 -6.43
C LEU A 72 -4.46 -0.48 -7.51
N VAL A 73 -3.83 -0.80 -8.63
CA VAL A 73 -3.67 0.14 -9.74
C VAL A 73 -4.94 0.17 -10.59
N ILE A 74 -5.60 1.33 -10.64
CA ILE A 74 -6.87 1.54 -11.35
C ILE A 74 -6.64 2.49 -12.52
N PRO A 75 -6.90 2.07 -13.78
CA PRO A 75 -6.66 2.89 -14.96
C PRO A 75 -7.36 4.26 -14.90
N GLY A 76 -6.57 5.34 -15.10
CA GLY A 76 -7.03 6.72 -15.09
C GLY A 76 -7.41 7.28 -13.73
N LEU A 77 -6.99 6.64 -12.62
CA LEU A 77 -7.20 7.16 -11.28
C LEU A 77 -5.90 7.29 -10.47
N ASN A 78 -5.07 6.25 -10.45
CA ASN A 78 -3.83 6.18 -9.66
C ASN A 78 -2.73 5.40 -10.41
N ASP A 79 -2.79 5.37 -11.74
CA ASP A 79 -1.84 4.70 -12.63
C ASP A 79 -0.79 5.67 -13.22
N ASP A 80 -0.64 6.85 -12.62
CA ASP A 80 0.38 7.83 -13.02
C ASP A 80 1.77 7.35 -12.55
N PRO A 81 2.76 7.21 -13.47
CA PRO A 81 4.12 6.83 -13.10
C PRO A 81 4.79 7.77 -12.11
N ASP A 82 4.52 9.08 -12.17
CA ASP A 82 5.08 10.06 -11.24
C ASP A 82 4.53 9.90 -9.82
N GLU A 83 3.25 9.51 -9.71
CA GLU A 83 2.63 9.20 -8.41
C GLU A 83 3.22 7.91 -7.80
N ILE A 84 3.42 6.87 -8.60
CA ILE A 84 4.07 5.62 -8.16
C ILE A 84 5.54 5.85 -7.79
N ASP A 85 6.27 6.67 -8.54
CA ASP A 85 7.65 7.06 -8.22
C ASP A 85 7.71 7.77 -6.86
N ALA A 86 6.84 8.74 -6.63
CA ALA A 86 6.76 9.47 -5.37
C ALA A 86 6.39 8.56 -4.18
N ALA A 87 5.44 7.63 -4.37
CA ALA A 87 5.06 6.66 -3.35
C ALA A 87 6.22 5.71 -3.02
N ALA A 88 6.89 5.16 -4.03
CA ALA A 88 8.02 4.26 -3.85
C ALA A 88 9.23 4.96 -3.20
N ALA A 89 9.53 6.20 -3.61
CA ALA A 89 10.59 7.01 -2.99
C ALA A 89 10.29 7.29 -1.51
N TRP A 90 9.04 7.60 -1.18
CA TRP A 90 8.63 7.82 0.20
C TRP A 90 8.73 6.53 1.03
N LEU A 91 8.24 5.38 0.53
CA LEU A 91 8.38 4.08 1.21
C LEU A 91 9.86 3.74 1.44
N ALA A 92 10.71 3.92 0.44
CA ALA A 92 12.15 3.68 0.56
C ALA A 92 12.84 4.61 1.58
N SER A 93 12.29 5.81 1.82
CA SER A 93 12.79 6.70 2.87
C SER A 93 12.52 6.18 4.28
N LEU A 94 11.53 5.30 4.45
CA LEU A 94 11.24 4.59 5.70
C LEU A 94 12.12 3.34 5.82
N ASP A 95 12.03 2.45 4.82
CA ASP A 95 12.89 1.28 4.66
C ASP A 95 12.85 0.81 3.20
N PRO A 96 13.99 0.77 2.47
CA PRO A 96 14.03 0.32 1.08
C PRO A 96 13.71 -1.18 0.90
N ALA A 97 13.65 -1.95 1.98
CA ALA A 97 13.29 -3.37 1.98
C ALA A 97 11.78 -3.62 2.18
N ILE A 98 10.95 -2.58 2.35
CA ILE A 98 9.48 -2.76 2.42
C ILE A 98 8.99 -3.37 1.09
N PRO A 99 8.37 -4.57 1.10
CA PRO A 99 7.75 -5.13 -0.08
C PRO A 99 6.58 -4.26 -0.55
N TYR A 100 6.60 -3.86 -1.83
CA TYR A 100 5.55 -3.04 -2.42
C TYR A 100 4.80 -3.84 -3.48
N HIS A 101 3.52 -4.09 -3.26
CA HIS A 101 2.65 -4.84 -4.15
C HIS A 101 1.86 -3.89 -5.06
N LEU A 102 2.06 -4.02 -6.37
CA LEU A 102 1.22 -3.39 -7.38
C LEU A 102 0.25 -4.43 -7.91
N THR A 103 -1.04 -4.29 -7.60
CA THR A 103 -2.04 -5.29 -7.94
C THR A 103 -2.95 -4.81 -9.06
N ARG A 104 -3.34 -5.77 -9.91
CA ARG A 104 -4.19 -5.52 -11.07
C ARG A 104 -5.65 -5.29 -10.64
N PHE A 105 -6.24 -4.21 -11.13
CA PHE A 105 -7.68 -3.97 -11.00
C PHE A 105 -8.47 -4.77 -12.03
N PHE A 106 -9.62 -5.27 -11.60
CA PHE A 106 -10.67 -5.81 -12.46
C PHE A 106 -11.99 -5.10 -12.20
N PRO A 107 -12.79 -4.80 -13.25
CA PRO A 107 -14.08 -4.16 -13.09
C PRO A 107 -15.00 -4.96 -12.18
N CYS A 108 -15.49 -4.33 -11.13
CA CYS A 108 -16.45 -4.95 -10.23
C CYS A 108 -17.35 -3.92 -9.55
N HIS A 109 -18.49 -4.38 -9.05
CA HIS A 109 -19.46 -3.59 -8.28
C HIS A 109 -19.87 -2.28 -8.99
N ARG A 110 -19.42 -1.13 -8.51
CA ARG A 110 -19.77 0.21 -9.04
C ARG A 110 -18.76 0.77 -10.03
N MET A 111 -17.64 0.07 -10.27
CA MET A 111 -16.58 0.48 -11.18
C MET A 111 -16.54 -0.45 -12.40
N LEU A 112 -17.65 -0.49 -13.16
CA LEU A 112 -17.80 -1.31 -14.37
C LEU A 112 -17.45 -0.57 -15.66
N ASP A 113 -17.22 0.73 -15.58
CA ASP A 113 -16.93 1.65 -16.65
C ASP A 113 -15.44 1.71 -17.03
N ARG A 114 -14.58 0.99 -16.32
CA ARG A 114 -13.13 0.95 -16.54
C ARG A 114 -12.66 -0.42 -16.98
N PRO A 115 -11.70 -0.50 -17.92
CA PRO A 115 -11.11 -1.78 -18.27
C PRO A 115 -10.24 -2.33 -17.13
N PRO A 116 -9.94 -3.64 -17.11
CA PRO A 116 -8.89 -4.17 -16.25
C PRO A 116 -7.56 -3.49 -16.53
N THR A 117 -6.72 -3.31 -15.51
CA THR A 117 -5.38 -2.74 -15.69
C THR A 117 -4.58 -3.60 -16.66
N PRO A 118 -4.00 -3.05 -17.73
CA PRO A 118 -3.13 -3.81 -18.62
C PRO A 118 -1.91 -4.35 -17.84
N VAL A 119 -1.56 -5.61 -18.05
CA VAL A 119 -0.38 -6.23 -17.40
C VAL A 119 0.90 -5.48 -17.77
N SER A 120 1.02 -5.00 -19.00
CA SER A 120 2.16 -4.18 -19.43
C SER A 120 2.28 -2.85 -18.67
N ALA A 121 1.16 -2.24 -18.29
CA ALA A 121 1.18 -1.02 -17.47
C ALA A 121 1.68 -1.33 -16.06
N LEU A 122 1.25 -2.45 -15.45
CA LEU A 122 1.77 -2.87 -14.15
C LEU A 122 3.29 -3.11 -14.18
N HIS A 123 3.81 -3.77 -15.22
CA HIS A 123 5.25 -3.95 -15.39
C HIS A 123 6.00 -2.62 -15.49
N ALA A 124 5.48 -1.67 -16.29
CA ALA A 124 6.10 -0.36 -16.41
C ALA A 124 6.10 0.42 -15.06
N LEU A 125 5.04 0.33 -14.28
CA LEU A 125 4.96 0.94 -12.95
C LEU A 125 5.87 0.23 -11.93
N ALA A 126 6.01 -1.09 -12.03
CA ALA A 126 6.96 -1.84 -11.22
C ALA A 126 8.41 -1.44 -11.51
N ASP A 127 8.77 -1.24 -12.79
CA ASP A 127 10.09 -0.74 -13.16
C ASP A 127 10.37 0.65 -12.57
N VAL A 128 9.35 1.50 -12.47
CA VAL A 128 9.45 2.80 -11.79
C VAL A 128 9.70 2.63 -10.29
N ALA A 129 8.91 1.80 -9.61
CA ALA A 129 9.04 1.56 -8.17
C ALA A 129 10.38 0.88 -7.80
N HIS A 130 10.89 0.00 -8.66
CA HIS A 130 12.20 -0.67 -8.48
C HIS A 130 13.41 0.28 -8.49
N ARG A 131 13.24 1.54 -8.89
CA ARG A 131 14.30 2.55 -8.75
C ARG A 131 14.59 2.88 -7.29
N HIS A 132 13.64 2.63 -6.39
CA HIS A 132 13.68 3.01 -4.99
C HIS A 132 13.63 1.81 -4.04
N LEU A 133 12.89 0.75 -4.38
CA LEU A 133 12.59 -0.39 -3.53
C LEU A 133 13.21 -1.67 -4.06
N SER A 134 13.70 -2.53 -3.14
CA SER A 134 14.30 -3.83 -3.49
C SER A 134 13.26 -4.84 -3.97
N ASP A 135 12.10 -4.86 -3.33
CA ASP A 135 11.04 -5.84 -3.54
C ASP A 135 9.76 -5.17 -4.04
N VAL A 136 9.49 -5.30 -5.34
CA VAL A 136 8.23 -4.87 -5.98
C VAL A 136 7.56 -6.09 -6.60
N LEU A 137 6.35 -6.37 -6.15
CA LEU A 137 5.62 -7.60 -6.49
C LEU A 137 4.36 -7.26 -7.28
N LEU A 138 4.09 -8.04 -8.34
CA LEU A 138 2.86 -7.89 -9.13
C LEU A 138 1.82 -8.91 -8.68
N GLY A 139 0.59 -8.43 -8.48
CA GLY A 139 -0.53 -9.27 -8.07
C GLY A 139 -1.69 -9.26 -9.06
N ASN A 140 -2.50 -10.32 -9.01
CA ASN A 140 -3.68 -10.50 -9.86
C ASN A 140 -3.38 -10.52 -11.38
N CYS A 141 -2.18 -10.95 -11.77
CA CYS A 141 -1.75 -11.09 -13.16
C CYS A 141 -2.08 -12.47 -13.72
#